data_1436bcb9071172b1de0f7d6d06460cd0
#
_entry.id   1436bcb9071172b1de0f7d6d06460cd0
#
_cell.length_a   1.000
_cell.length_b   1.000
_cell.length_c   1.000
_cell.angle_alpha   90.00
_cell.angle_beta   90.00
_cell.angle_gamma   90.00
#
_symmetry.space_group_name_H-M   'P 1'
#
loop_
_entity.id
_entity.type
_entity.pdbx_description
1 polymer ?
#
loop_
_entity_poly.entity_id
_entity_poly.type
_entity_poly.pdbx_seq_one_letter_code
_entity_poly.pdbx_strand_id
1 'polypeptide(L)'
;MLNIIGTIILFLAFGISFFSTIKINQSNIRLLTNISAILQCAPFLILTFCFLIEDTSNLLVSQYVGEGLPLFYRISAVWGSRAGPILMWVSIMGIITLIMSRQKEISSHTIQIMYSWISILILLSILLEPFSAS
;
A
#
# COMPACT_ATOMS: atom_id res chain seq x y z
N MET A 1 1.91 13.35 -12.35
CA MET A 1 2.18 13.80 -10.97
C MET A 1 1.80 12.74 -9.93
N LEU A 2 0.58 12.19 -9.99
CA LEU A 2 0.16 11.16 -9.04
C LEU A 2 1.03 9.89 -9.11
N ASN A 3 1.51 9.53 -10.29
CA ASN A 3 2.41 8.39 -10.45
C ASN A 3 3.71 8.57 -9.69
N ILE A 4 4.27 9.77 -9.73
CA ILE A 4 5.52 10.08 -9.02
C ILE A 4 5.28 10.03 -7.50
N ILE A 5 4.20 10.66 -7.04
CA ILE A 5 3.83 10.66 -5.62
C ILE A 5 3.60 9.23 -5.13
N GLY A 6 2.84 8.45 -5.90
CA GLY A 6 2.56 7.06 -5.54
C GLY A 6 3.81 6.20 -5.46
N THR A 7 4.74 6.37 -6.41
CA THR A 7 6.01 5.65 -6.41
C THR A 7 6.86 6.01 -5.19
N ILE A 8 6.98 7.30 -4.88
CA ILE A 8 7.75 7.77 -3.73
C ILE A 8 7.16 7.21 -2.44
N ILE A 9 5.85 7.27 -2.28
CA ILE A 9 5.17 6.75 -1.08
C ILE A 9 5.37 5.24 -0.96
N LEU A 10 5.31 4.52 -2.07
CA LEU A 10 5.50 3.08 -2.09
C LEU A 10 6.91 2.68 -1.63
N PHE A 11 7.94 3.40 -2.10
CA PHE A 11 9.32 3.18 -1.64
C PHE A 11 9.50 3.56 -0.18
N LEU A 12 8.86 4.65 0.28
CA LEU A 12 8.90 5.03 1.70
C LEU A 12 8.21 3.97 2.56
N ALA A 13 7.10 3.42 2.09
CA ALA A 13 6.39 2.35 2.80
C ALA A 13 7.28 1.10 2.93
N PHE A 14 7.99 0.75 1.87
CA PHE A 14 8.96 -0.36 1.92
C PHE A 14 10.05 -0.08 2.94
N GLY A 15 10.63 1.11 2.90
CA GLY A 15 11.71 1.49 3.81
C GLY A 15 11.29 1.43 5.27
N ILE A 16 10.14 2.00 5.61
CA ILE A 16 9.67 1.99 7.00
C ILE A 16 9.26 0.60 7.46
N SER A 17 8.66 -0.21 6.57
CA SER A 17 8.28 -1.58 6.92
C SER A 17 9.51 -2.44 7.17
N PHE A 18 10.53 -2.32 6.33
CA PHE A 18 11.80 -3.03 6.50
C PHE A 18 12.52 -2.59 7.77
N PHE A 19 12.56 -1.28 8.03
CA PHE A 19 13.15 -0.73 9.25
C PHE A 19 12.42 -1.27 10.49
N SER A 20 11.08 -1.33 10.45
CA SER A 20 10.28 -1.83 11.55
C SER A 20 10.53 -3.32 11.80
N THR A 21 10.79 -4.10 10.75
CA THR A 21 11.14 -5.51 10.91
C THR A 21 12.38 -5.69 11.79
N ILE A 22 13.34 -4.77 11.70
CA ILE A 22 14.62 -4.89 12.39
C ILE A 22 14.62 -4.16 13.73
N LYS A 23 14.03 -2.96 13.79
CA LYS A 23 14.25 -2.01 14.87
C LYS A 23 13.05 -1.74 15.77
N ILE A 24 11.90 -2.35 15.53
CA ILE A 24 10.74 -2.07 16.36
C ILE A 24 10.94 -2.62 17.77
N ASN A 25 10.52 -1.83 18.77
CA ASN A 25 10.59 -2.21 20.19
C ASN A 25 9.46 -1.51 20.94
N GLN A 26 9.36 -1.73 22.26
CA GLN A 26 8.28 -1.16 23.05
C GLN A 26 8.27 0.36 23.12
N SER A 27 9.42 1.01 22.93
CA SER A 27 9.51 2.47 23.01
C SER A 27 9.08 3.16 21.71
N ASN A 28 9.25 2.51 20.55
CA ASN A 28 8.95 3.12 19.26
C ASN A 28 7.77 2.48 18.51
N ILE A 29 7.18 1.42 19.05
CA ILE A 29 6.15 0.64 18.36
C ILE A 29 4.95 1.50 17.95
N ARG A 30 4.54 2.43 18.81
CA ARG A 30 3.38 3.28 18.54
C ARG A 30 3.63 4.20 17.35
N LEU A 31 4.77 4.87 17.33
CA LEU A 31 5.13 5.79 16.24
C LEU A 31 5.31 5.04 14.92
N LEU A 32 6.09 3.96 14.93
CA LEU A 32 6.37 3.20 13.72
C LEU A 32 5.11 2.58 13.14
N THR A 33 4.20 2.02 13.96
CA THR A 33 2.96 1.44 13.45
C THR A 33 2.02 2.48 12.88
N ASN A 34 1.94 3.67 13.49
CA ASN A 34 1.11 4.75 12.96
C ASN A 34 1.61 5.21 11.59
N ILE A 35 2.90 5.50 11.48
CA ILE A 35 3.51 5.98 10.22
C ILE A 35 3.41 4.90 9.15
N SER A 36 3.71 3.66 9.51
CA SER A 36 3.66 2.53 8.57
C SER A 36 2.26 2.32 8.01
N ALA A 37 1.22 2.39 8.86
CA ALA A 37 -0.15 2.19 8.42
C ALA A 37 -0.55 3.26 7.39
N ILE A 38 -0.19 4.51 7.63
CA ILE A 38 -0.48 5.61 6.71
C ILE A 38 0.21 5.38 5.37
N LEU A 39 1.50 5.07 5.39
CA LEU A 39 2.28 4.86 4.16
C LEU A 39 1.86 3.59 3.41
N GLN A 40 1.40 2.57 4.12
CA GLN A 40 0.94 1.31 3.52
C GLN A 40 -0.44 1.44 2.88
N CYS A 41 -1.32 2.29 3.44
CA CYS A 41 -2.65 2.51 2.88
C CYS A 41 -2.63 3.51 1.71
N ALA A 42 -1.73 4.48 1.73
CA ALA A 42 -1.72 5.57 0.76
C ALA A 42 -1.58 5.09 -0.70
N PRO A 43 -0.72 4.12 -1.05
CA PRO A 43 -0.60 3.68 -2.45
C PRO A 43 -1.91 3.14 -3.03
N PHE A 44 -2.65 2.37 -2.27
CA PHE A 44 -3.93 1.83 -2.73
C PHE A 44 -4.95 2.96 -2.95
N LEU A 45 -4.99 3.92 -2.03
CA LEU A 45 -5.89 5.07 -2.14
C LEU A 45 -5.52 5.94 -3.34
N ILE A 46 -4.23 6.16 -3.58
CA ILE A 46 -3.76 6.94 -4.74
C ILE A 46 -4.13 6.24 -6.04
N LEU A 47 -3.89 4.93 -6.12
CA LEU A 47 -4.24 4.17 -7.32
C LEU A 47 -5.76 4.20 -7.57
N THR A 48 -6.56 4.01 -6.52
CA THR A 48 -8.02 4.10 -6.62
C THR A 48 -8.45 5.48 -7.13
N PHE A 49 -7.83 6.54 -6.59
CA PHE A 49 -8.11 7.89 -7.03
C PHE A 49 -7.76 8.08 -8.52
N CYS A 50 -6.63 7.55 -8.98
CA CYS A 50 -6.26 7.60 -10.40
C CYS A 50 -7.32 6.92 -11.27
N PHE A 51 -7.87 5.79 -10.84
CA PHE A 51 -8.94 5.12 -11.56
C PHE A 51 -10.23 5.94 -11.57
N LEU A 52 -10.56 6.58 -10.43
CA LEU A 52 -11.78 7.39 -10.32
C LEU A 52 -11.76 8.61 -11.22
N ILE A 53 -10.63 9.27 -11.38
CA ILE A 53 -10.48 10.45 -12.24
C ILE A 53 -10.09 10.10 -13.68
N GLU A 54 -9.96 8.81 -13.99
CA GLU A 54 -9.56 8.34 -15.32
C GLU A 54 -8.22 8.94 -15.78
N ASP A 55 -7.24 8.93 -14.87
CA ASP A 55 -5.90 9.47 -15.16
C ASP A 55 -5.12 8.51 -16.07
N THR A 56 -5.25 8.72 -17.37
CA THR A 56 -4.64 7.86 -18.38
C THR A 56 -3.12 7.98 -18.46
N SER A 57 -2.51 8.91 -17.72
CA SER A 57 -1.05 8.95 -17.57
C SER A 57 -0.52 7.77 -16.76
N ASN A 58 -1.38 7.11 -15.97
CA ASN A 58 -1.06 5.86 -15.28
C ASN A 58 -1.31 4.68 -16.22
N LEU A 59 -0.34 3.79 -16.34
CA LEU A 59 -0.42 2.65 -17.26
C LEU A 59 -1.60 1.74 -16.95
N LEU A 60 -1.84 1.42 -15.65
CA LEU A 60 -2.95 0.55 -15.27
C LEU A 60 -4.30 1.18 -15.60
N VAL A 61 -4.46 2.49 -15.41
CA VAL A 61 -5.69 3.18 -15.77
C VAL A 61 -5.93 3.08 -17.27
N SER A 62 -4.90 3.32 -18.07
CA SER A 62 -5.03 3.25 -19.52
C SER A 62 -5.35 1.84 -20.02
N GLN A 63 -4.89 0.80 -19.32
CA GLN A 63 -5.15 -0.59 -19.67
C GLN A 63 -6.51 -1.11 -19.23
N TYR A 64 -7.03 -0.64 -18.09
CA TYR A 64 -8.21 -1.23 -17.45
C TYR A 64 -9.44 -0.34 -17.43
N VAL A 65 -9.33 0.95 -17.79
CA VAL A 65 -10.45 1.89 -17.78
C VAL A 65 -10.69 2.43 -19.17
N GLY A 66 -11.88 2.20 -19.71
CA GLY A 66 -12.32 2.79 -20.98
C GLY A 66 -13.00 4.13 -20.75
N GLU A 67 -13.10 4.94 -21.82
CA GLU A 67 -13.80 6.22 -21.77
C GLU A 67 -15.28 6.05 -21.41
N GLY A 68 -15.78 6.93 -20.53
CA GLY A 68 -17.18 6.93 -20.16
C GLY A 68 -17.60 5.80 -19.26
N LEU A 69 -16.65 5.07 -18.67
CA LEU A 69 -16.96 3.98 -17.78
C LEU A 69 -17.65 4.49 -16.50
N PRO A 70 -18.81 3.89 -16.10
CA PRO A 70 -19.49 4.31 -14.88
C PRO A 70 -18.62 4.19 -13.64
N LEU A 71 -18.90 5.00 -12.62
CA LEU A 71 -18.13 5.06 -11.38
C LEU A 71 -17.95 3.68 -10.73
N PHE A 72 -19.02 2.90 -10.68
CA PHE A 72 -18.95 1.56 -10.07
C PHE A 72 -17.95 0.66 -10.78
N TYR A 73 -17.92 0.71 -12.11
CA TYR A 73 -16.99 -0.10 -12.90
C TYR A 73 -15.56 0.39 -12.77
N ARG A 74 -15.34 1.68 -12.58
CA ARG A 74 -14.00 2.23 -12.33
C ARG A 74 -13.43 1.72 -11.01
N ILE A 75 -14.24 1.70 -9.96
CA ILE A 75 -13.83 1.14 -8.67
C ILE A 75 -13.51 -0.34 -8.81
N SER A 76 -14.37 -1.08 -9.49
CA SER A 76 -14.16 -2.52 -9.72
C SER A 76 -12.91 -2.81 -10.54
N ALA A 77 -12.54 -1.93 -11.47
CA ALA A 77 -11.34 -2.09 -12.29
C ALA A 77 -10.07 -2.06 -11.47
N VAL A 78 -10.04 -1.34 -10.33
CA VAL A 78 -8.88 -1.36 -9.42
C VAL A 78 -8.63 -2.78 -8.93
N TRP A 79 -9.69 -3.49 -8.56
CA TRP A 79 -9.60 -4.87 -8.08
C TRP A 79 -9.16 -5.84 -9.17
N GLY A 80 -9.56 -5.59 -10.41
CA GLY A 80 -9.19 -6.43 -11.54
C GLY A 80 -7.82 -6.12 -12.12
N SER A 81 -7.19 -5.02 -11.69
CA SER A 81 -5.90 -4.62 -12.23
C SER A 81 -4.77 -5.48 -11.66
N ARG A 82 -3.63 -5.44 -12.35
CA ARG A 82 -2.45 -6.22 -11.99
C ARG A 82 -1.95 -5.97 -10.57
N ALA A 83 -1.95 -4.72 -10.13
CA ALA A 83 -1.36 -4.33 -8.85
C ALA A 83 -2.40 -3.96 -7.77
N GLY A 84 -3.67 -3.75 -8.15
CA GLY A 84 -4.70 -3.31 -7.20
C GLY A 84 -4.87 -4.25 -6.01
N PRO A 85 -5.07 -5.56 -6.24
CA PRO A 85 -5.27 -6.50 -5.14
C PRO A 85 -4.10 -6.56 -4.17
N ILE A 86 -2.86 -6.54 -4.64
CA ILE A 86 -1.70 -6.64 -3.75
C ILE A 86 -1.54 -5.37 -2.92
N LEU A 87 -1.83 -4.19 -3.48
CA LEU A 87 -1.83 -2.94 -2.71
C LEU A 87 -2.92 -2.95 -1.64
N MET A 88 -4.08 -3.51 -1.97
CA MET A 88 -5.16 -3.68 -0.98
C MET A 88 -4.72 -4.61 0.15
N TRP A 89 -4.04 -5.71 -0.16
CA TRP A 89 -3.52 -6.63 0.86
C TRP A 89 -2.52 -5.94 1.78
N VAL A 90 -1.62 -5.13 1.22
CA VAL A 90 -0.67 -4.34 2.01
C VAL A 90 -1.42 -3.40 2.95
N SER A 91 -2.45 -2.72 2.46
CA SER A 91 -3.27 -1.81 3.28
C SER A 91 -3.96 -2.54 4.43
N ILE A 92 -4.59 -3.67 4.14
CA ILE A 92 -5.30 -4.47 5.15
C ILE A 92 -4.33 -4.98 6.20
N MET A 93 -3.20 -5.53 5.80
CA MET A 93 -2.18 -6.03 6.72
C MET A 93 -1.60 -4.90 7.58
N GLY A 94 -1.41 -3.73 7.00
CA GLY A 94 -0.95 -2.56 7.74
C GLY A 94 -1.92 -2.15 8.84
N ILE A 95 -3.21 -2.12 8.52
CA ILE A 95 -4.27 -1.79 9.49
C ILE A 95 -4.34 -2.86 10.59
N ILE A 96 -4.31 -4.13 10.21
CA ILE A 96 -4.36 -5.23 11.18
C ILE A 96 -3.14 -5.17 12.11
N THR A 97 -1.96 -4.92 11.58
CA THR A 97 -0.74 -4.80 12.38
C THR A 97 -0.84 -3.62 13.35
N LEU A 98 -1.40 -2.50 12.91
CA LEU A 98 -1.63 -1.35 13.77
C LEU A 98 -2.55 -1.70 14.94
N ILE A 99 -3.66 -2.37 14.65
CA ILE A 99 -4.63 -2.78 15.69
C ILE A 99 -3.97 -3.75 16.67
N MET A 100 -3.24 -4.76 16.15
CA MET A 100 -2.54 -5.73 17.00
C MET A 100 -1.51 -5.06 17.90
N SER A 101 -0.81 -4.05 17.40
CA SER A 101 0.23 -3.35 18.16
C SER A 101 -0.32 -2.59 19.38
N ARG A 102 -1.62 -2.34 19.41
CA ARG A 102 -2.28 -1.66 20.55
C ARG A 102 -2.73 -2.61 21.64
N GLN A 103 -2.63 -3.92 21.42
CA GLN A 103 -3.02 -4.91 22.44
C GLN A 103 -1.90 -5.06 23.46
N LYS A 104 -2.28 -5.20 24.74
CA LYS A 104 -1.34 -5.22 25.85
C LYS A 104 -0.40 -6.43 25.84
N GLU A 105 -0.87 -7.56 25.31
CA GLU A 105 -0.15 -8.84 25.40
C GLU A 105 0.66 -9.13 24.13
N ILE A 106 0.63 -8.26 23.12
CA ILE A 106 1.35 -8.50 21.87
C ILE A 106 2.84 -8.22 22.07
N SER A 107 3.68 -9.12 21.60
CA SER A 107 5.12 -8.90 21.67
C SER A 107 5.59 -8.11 20.46
N SER A 108 6.66 -7.33 20.63
CA SER A 108 7.28 -6.63 19.51
C SER A 108 7.80 -7.60 18.45
N HIS A 109 8.17 -8.81 18.85
CA HIS A 109 8.62 -9.86 17.96
C HIS A 109 7.53 -10.28 16.96
N THR A 110 6.29 -10.42 17.43
CA THR A 110 5.14 -10.71 16.56
C THR A 110 4.94 -9.61 15.52
N ILE A 111 5.03 -8.35 15.94
CA ILE A 111 4.90 -7.22 15.04
C ILE A 111 6.04 -7.19 14.02
N GLN A 112 7.26 -7.53 14.41
CA GLN A 112 8.38 -7.65 13.48
C GLN A 112 8.12 -8.69 12.39
N ILE A 113 7.54 -9.83 12.75
CA ILE A 113 7.19 -10.87 11.78
C ILE A 113 6.14 -10.35 10.80
N MET A 114 5.12 -9.64 11.28
CA MET A 114 4.10 -9.03 10.42
C MET A 114 4.71 -8.05 9.42
N TYR A 115 5.61 -7.18 9.87
CA TYR A 115 6.27 -6.23 8.95
C TYR A 115 7.21 -6.91 7.96
N SER A 116 7.79 -8.04 8.33
CA SER A 116 8.57 -8.86 7.41
C SER A 116 7.72 -9.29 6.21
N TRP A 117 6.52 -9.81 6.45
CA TRP A 117 5.58 -10.19 5.40
C TRP A 117 5.10 -8.98 4.60
N ILE A 118 4.80 -7.88 5.27
CA ILE A 118 4.37 -6.64 4.61
C ILE A 118 5.47 -6.13 3.68
N SER A 119 6.72 -6.17 4.11
CA SER A 119 7.85 -5.75 3.29
C SER A 119 7.97 -6.58 2.01
N ILE A 120 7.78 -7.88 2.10
CA ILE A 120 7.79 -8.77 0.93
C ILE A 120 6.65 -8.39 -0.03
N LEU A 121 5.45 -8.15 0.48
CA LEU A 121 4.31 -7.76 -0.34
C LEU A 121 4.52 -6.41 -1.01
N ILE A 122 5.12 -5.45 -0.30
CA ILE A 122 5.43 -4.13 -0.89
C ILE A 122 6.47 -4.28 -1.99
N LEU A 123 7.48 -5.11 -1.79
CA LEU A 123 8.49 -5.36 -2.83
C LEU A 123 7.84 -5.96 -4.07
N LEU A 124 6.94 -6.92 -3.92
CA LEU A 124 6.19 -7.48 -5.04
C LEU A 124 5.32 -6.41 -5.72
N SER A 125 4.73 -5.50 -4.93
CA SER A 125 3.95 -4.39 -5.48
C SER A 125 4.81 -3.46 -6.33
N ILE A 126 6.04 -3.17 -5.87
CA ILE A 126 6.98 -2.34 -6.62
C ILE A 126 7.33 -3.00 -7.95
N LEU A 127 7.54 -4.31 -7.96
CA LEU A 127 7.85 -5.06 -9.17
C LEU A 127 6.68 -5.09 -10.17
N LEU A 128 5.45 -4.95 -9.70
CA LEU A 128 4.27 -4.87 -10.55
C LEU A 128 4.03 -3.47 -11.13
N GLU A 129 4.81 -2.49 -10.72
CA GLU A 129 4.83 -1.13 -11.28
C GLU A 129 3.43 -0.48 -11.32
N PRO A 130 2.74 -0.32 -10.14
CA PRO A 130 1.38 0.22 -10.14
C PRO A 130 1.29 1.68 -10.58
N PHE A 131 2.37 2.42 -10.51
CA PHE A 131 2.43 3.84 -10.85
C PHE A 131 3.32 4.13 -12.06
N SER A 132 3.45 3.15 -12.97
CA SER A 132 4.16 3.37 -14.23
C SER A 132 3.41 4.37 -15.09
N ALA A 133 4.16 5.16 -15.85
CA ALA A 133 3.59 6.03 -16.87
C ALA A 133 3.11 5.20 -18.07
N SER A 134 2.01 5.64 -18.64
CA SER A 134 1.49 5.04 -19.87
C SER A 134 2.25 5.53 -21.11
#